data_8b2382a364d2da7aa8a01f12c91decd6
#
_entry.id   8b2382a364d2da7aa8a01f12c91decd6
#
_cell.length_a   1.000
_cell.length_b   1.000
_cell.length_c   1.000
_cell.angle_alpha   90.00
_cell.angle_beta   90.00
_cell.angle_gamma   90.00
#
_symmetry.space_group_name_H-M   'P 1'
#
loop_
_entity.id
_entity.type
_entity.pdbx_description
1 polymer ?
#
loop_
_entity_poly.entity_id
_entity_poly.type
_entity_poly.pdbx_seq_one_letter_code
_entity_poly.pdbx_strand_id
1 'polypeptide(L)'
;MTPGSVMVSNCVIKPSYLAIWLDGLRVLFFQLNQQPITALKIQTMLNQQKSLLYTYRRCPYAMRARMALLQAGVAYQAQELTSLRDKPAEMLALSPKGTVPVLLLPTGEVLEQSLDIMRWAFAQTGDVEGWWAKAQTPDVQQLWAVCDGDFKHHLDRYKYPQRYSDALGAEHHADQAIAVLLQPLETLLQTKPQLGGATPCAADIGMFPFVRQFAAVQPAWFEALPLPAVKAWLAGWLAHPLFEKAMVKRAKN
;
A
#
# COMPACT_ATOMS: atom_id res chain seq x y z
N MET A 1 49.19 -44.32 25.71
CA MET A 1 47.81 -44.23 25.21
C MET A 1 47.55 -42.80 24.75
N THR A 2 47.67 -42.54 23.46
CA THR A 2 47.51 -41.23 22.84
C THR A 2 46.06 -41.08 22.34
N PRO A 3 45.36 -39.94 22.55
CA PRO A 3 44.04 -39.72 21.95
C PRO A 3 44.17 -39.24 20.50
N GLY A 4 43.34 -39.82 19.66
CA GLY A 4 43.31 -39.61 18.21
C GLY A 4 42.82 -38.24 17.81
N SER A 5 43.48 -37.74 16.80
CA SER A 5 43.11 -36.48 16.07
C SER A 5 41.88 -36.74 15.20
N VAL A 6 40.84 -35.91 15.40
CA VAL A 6 39.68 -35.80 14.52
C VAL A 6 40.05 -34.81 13.41
N MET A 7 40.13 -35.33 12.17
CA MET A 7 40.21 -34.45 10.99
C MET A 7 38.89 -33.72 10.77
N VAL A 8 38.93 -32.40 10.83
CA VAL A 8 37.81 -31.55 10.38
C VAL A 8 38.11 -31.16 8.94
N SER A 9 37.30 -31.70 8.01
CA SER A 9 37.36 -31.35 6.59
C SER A 9 37.10 -29.85 6.39
N ASN A 10 38.02 -29.18 5.66
CA ASN A 10 37.91 -27.81 5.23
C ASN A 10 36.70 -27.61 4.30
N CYS A 11 35.59 -27.21 4.87
CA CYS A 11 34.48 -26.63 4.11
C CYS A 11 34.72 -25.13 4.01
N VAL A 12 35.17 -24.69 2.83
CA VAL A 12 35.29 -23.23 2.54
C VAL A 12 33.90 -22.66 2.41
N ILE A 13 33.40 -22.11 3.51
CA ILE A 13 32.16 -21.33 3.51
C ILE A 13 32.47 -19.97 2.89
N LYS A 14 31.93 -19.71 1.71
CA LYS A 14 31.96 -18.36 1.12
C LYS A 14 31.27 -17.38 2.08
N PRO A 15 31.86 -16.23 2.43
CA PRO A 15 31.28 -15.29 3.39
C PRO A 15 30.18 -14.48 2.71
N SER A 16 28.93 -14.91 2.84
CA SER A 16 27.82 -14.12 2.35
C SER A 16 26.70 -13.88 3.38
N TYR A 17 26.69 -14.61 4.51
CA TYR A 17 25.62 -14.47 5.50
C TYR A 17 26.13 -14.74 6.91
N LEU A 18 26.00 -13.75 7.80
CA LEU A 18 26.14 -13.94 9.23
C LEU A 18 24.75 -13.85 9.86
N ALA A 19 24.29 -14.94 10.47
CA ALA A 19 23.06 -14.94 11.25
C ALA A 19 23.41 -14.81 12.73
N ILE A 20 22.94 -13.78 13.40
CA ILE A 20 23.08 -13.60 14.84
C ILE A 20 21.70 -13.81 15.46
N TRP A 21 21.63 -14.66 16.47
CA TRP A 21 20.45 -14.86 17.31
C TRP A 21 20.55 -13.93 18.51
N LEU A 22 19.60 -13.02 18.67
CA LEU A 22 19.39 -12.24 19.87
C LEU A 22 17.93 -12.42 20.26
N ASP A 23 17.71 -13.03 21.40
CA ASP A 23 16.40 -13.17 22.08
C ASP A 23 15.24 -13.68 21.19
N GLY A 24 15.50 -14.74 20.40
CA GLY A 24 14.46 -15.41 19.62
C GLY A 24 14.16 -14.79 18.23
N LEU A 25 14.83 -13.72 17.85
CA LEU A 25 14.69 -13.07 16.54
C LEU A 25 15.81 -13.48 15.57
N ARG A 26 15.45 -13.97 14.37
CA ARG A 26 16.40 -14.28 13.30
C ARG A 26 16.60 -13.05 12.43
N VAL A 27 17.74 -12.38 12.56
CA VAL A 27 18.12 -11.23 11.71
C VAL A 27 19.12 -11.70 10.66
N LEU A 28 18.74 -11.62 9.39
CA LEU A 28 19.60 -11.91 8.24
C LEU A 28 20.32 -10.63 7.82
N PHE A 29 21.66 -10.62 7.95
CA PHE A 29 22.49 -9.52 7.47
C PHE A 29 22.96 -9.79 6.04
N PHE A 30 22.67 -8.85 5.14
CA PHE A 30 23.30 -8.78 3.83
C PHE A 30 24.56 -7.93 3.91
N GLN A 31 25.72 -8.52 3.61
CA GLN A 31 26.97 -7.78 3.51
C GLN A 31 27.13 -7.25 2.08
N LEU A 32 26.61 -6.06 1.82
CA LEU A 32 27.09 -5.18 0.76
C LEU A 32 27.85 -4.02 1.42
N ASN A 33 29.02 -3.76 0.92
CA ASN A 33 30.10 -2.89 1.33
C ASN A 33 29.70 -1.42 1.67
N GLN A 34 28.75 -1.19 2.60
CA GLN A 34 28.42 0.13 3.16
C GLN A 34 27.88 -0.01 4.58
N GLN A 35 28.67 0.51 5.53
CA GLN A 35 28.38 0.98 6.90
C GLN A 35 27.33 0.22 7.77
N PRO A 36 27.64 -0.07 9.04
CA PRO A 36 26.79 -0.83 9.98
C PRO A 36 25.58 -0.05 10.51
N ILE A 37 24.97 0.81 9.70
CA ILE A 37 23.86 1.69 10.08
C ILE A 37 22.53 0.93 10.25
N THR A 38 22.37 -0.22 9.60
CA THR A 38 21.07 -0.84 9.40
C THR A 38 20.53 -1.56 10.63
N ALA A 39 21.32 -2.34 11.33
CA ALA A 39 20.84 -3.13 12.47
C ALA A 39 20.49 -2.26 13.68
N LEU A 40 21.34 -1.29 14.03
CA LEU A 40 21.10 -0.38 15.15
C LEU A 40 19.88 0.51 14.90
N LYS A 41 19.69 0.97 13.67
CA LYS A 41 18.55 1.81 13.30
C LYS A 41 17.25 1.03 13.28
N ILE A 42 17.25 -0.21 12.78
CA ILE A 42 16.11 -1.13 12.86
C ILE A 42 15.80 -1.46 14.34
N GLN A 43 16.82 -1.75 15.16
CA GLN A 43 16.61 -2.01 16.60
C GLN A 43 16.05 -0.79 17.32
N THR A 44 16.52 0.42 17.00
CA THR A 44 15.97 1.67 17.54
C THR A 44 14.52 1.89 17.10
N MET A 45 14.16 1.50 15.88
CA MET A 45 12.79 1.57 15.37
C MET A 45 11.86 0.55 16.05
N LEU A 46 12.33 -0.66 16.31
CA LEU A 46 11.60 -1.70 17.04
C LEU A 46 11.37 -1.32 18.51
N ASN A 47 12.29 -0.58 19.11
CA ASN A 47 12.16 -0.06 20.49
C ASN A 47 11.15 1.11 20.60
N GLN A 48 10.77 1.73 19.47
CA GLN A 48 9.67 2.67 19.45
C GLN A 48 8.37 1.85 19.33
N GLN A 49 7.52 1.86 20.32
CA GLN A 49 6.23 1.13 20.39
C GLN A 49 5.22 1.48 19.27
N LYS A 50 5.68 2.02 18.14
CA LYS A 50 4.86 2.45 17.00
C LYS A 50 5.33 1.79 15.72
N SER A 51 4.36 1.35 14.92
CA SER A 51 4.64 0.89 13.55
C SER A 51 5.29 1.98 12.69
N LEU A 52 6.19 1.60 11.77
CA LEU A 52 6.82 2.51 10.81
C LEU A 52 6.27 2.26 9.41
N LEU A 53 5.67 3.27 8.80
CA LEU A 53 5.12 3.22 7.44
C LEU A 53 6.02 3.96 6.46
N TYR A 54 6.64 3.24 5.52
CA TYR A 54 7.22 3.84 4.32
C TYR A 54 6.11 4.13 3.33
N THR A 55 6.02 5.37 2.89
CA THR A 55 4.88 5.86 2.13
C THR A 55 5.31 6.88 1.06
N TYR A 56 4.48 7.02 0.03
CA TYR A 56 4.60 8.11 -0.94
C TYR A 56 3.23 8.77 -1.09
N ARG A 57 3.15 10.08 -0.87
CA ARG A 57 1.89 10.80 -0.70
C ARG A 57 0.90 10.59 -1.84
N ARG A 58 1.39 10.63 -3.10
CA ARG A 58 0.57 10.52 -4.31
C ARG A 58 0.31 9.09 -4.79
N CYS A 59 0.92 8.07 -4.18
CA CYS A 59 0.69 6.67 -4.53
C CYS A 59 -0.68 6.22 -4.01
N PRO A 60 -1.59 5.71 -4.87
CA PRO A 60 -2.92 5.28 -4.44
C PRO A 60 -2.87 4.13 -3.44
N TYR A 61 -1.98 3.17 -3.60
CA TYR A 61 -1.77 2.07 -2.66
C TYR A 61 -1.32 2.56 -1.28
N ALA A 62 -0.36 3.50 -1.25
CA ALA A 62 0.10 4.09 0.01
C ALA A 62 -0.96 5.03 0.63
N MET A 63 -1.80 5.65 -0.18
CA MET A 63 -2.90 6.51 0.27
C MET A 63 -3.96 5.69 1.01
N ARG A 64 -4.44 4.58 0.44
CA ARG A 64 -5.43 3.73 1.10
C ARG A 64 -4.90 3.11 2.40
N ALA A 65 -3.62 2.75 2.46
CA ALA A 65 -3.00 2.27 3.70
C ALA A 65 -3.00 3.36 4.79
N ARG A 66 -2.63 4.62 4.43
CA ARG A 66 -2.70 5.74 5.39
C ARG A 66 -4.12 6.01 5.87
N MET A 67 -5.10 6.00 4.95
CA MET A 67 -6.50 6.21 5.30
C MET A 67 -7.01 5.13 6.25
N ALA A 68 -6.68 3.85 5.99
CA ALA A 68 -7.07 2.75 6.87
C ALA A 68 -6.45 2.88 8.27
N LEU A 69 -5.15 3.16 8.38
CA LEU A 69 -4.47 3.36 9.65
C LEU A 69 -5.07 4.53 10.44
N LEU A 70 -5.39 5.64 9.76
CA LEU A 70 -6.02 6.80 10.38
C LEU A 70 -7.45 6.51 10.83
N GLN A 71 -8.25 5.82 10.00
CA GLN A 71 -9.63 5.46 10.33
C GLN A 71 -9.70 4.48 11.50
N ALA A 72 -8.81 3.51 11.52
CA ALA A 72 -8.70 2.56 12.62
C ALA A 72 -8.07 3.16 13.89
N GLY A 73 -7.63 4.42 13.88
CA GLY A 73 -6.99 5.05 15.04
C GLY A 73 -5.62 4.45 15.41
N VAL A 74 -4.99 3.71 14.49
CA VAL A 74 -3.69 3.07 14.73
C VAL A 74 -2.58 4.12 14.66
N ALA A 75 -1.82 4.26 15.75
CA ALA A 75 -0.67 5.15 15.80
C ALA A 75 0.50 4.58 14.98
N TYR A 76 1.07 5.38 14.09
CA TYR A 76 2.23 5.01 13.30
C TYR A 76 3.15 6.20 13.05
N GLN A 77 4.44 5.91 12.86
CA GLN A 77 5.40 6.86 12.33
C GLN A 77 5.43 6.71 10.81
N ALA A 78 5.42 7.82 10.07
CA ALA A 78 5.53 7.76 8.61
C ALA A 78 6.87 8.29 8.15
N GLN A 79 7.51 7.54 7.26
CA GLN A 79 8.64 7.98 6.46
C GLN A 79 8.16 8.21 5.03
N GLU A 80 7.93 9.49 4.69
CA GLU A 80 7.48 9.84 3.33
C GLU A 80 8.68 9.88 2.38
N LEU A 81 8.61 9.09 1.31
CA LEU A 81 9.61 9.09 0.25
C LEU A 81 9.52 10.39 -0.57
N THR A 82 10.65 10.98 -0.90
CA THR A 82 10.72 12.15 -1.79
C THR A 82 10.57 11.77 -3.26
N SER A 83 11.04 10.56 -3.61
CA SER A 83 10.98 10.00 -4.95
C SER A 83 10.76 8.49 -4.88
N LEU A 84 10.04 7.94 -5.84
CA LEU A 84 9.94 6.48 -6.04
C LEU A 84 11.17 5.88 -6.72
N ARG A 85 12.10 6.71 -7.22
CA ARG A 85 13.36 6.27 -7.83
C ARG A 85 14.48 6.13 -6.81
N ASP A 86 14.43 6.96 -5.76
CA ASP A 86 15.43 7.00 -4.68
C ASP A 86 14.77 6.47 -3.40
N LYS A 87 15.05 5.22 -3.09
CA LYS A 87 14.43 4.49 -1.97
C LYS A 87 15.46 4.28 -0.86
N PRO A 88 15.08 4.50 0.40
CA PRO A 88 15.96 4.24 1.54
C PRO A 88 16.45 2.79 1.57
N ALA A 89 17.74 2.59 1.86
CA ALA A 89 18.33 1.25 1.94
C ALA A 89 17.63 0.39 2.99
N GLU A 90 17.19 1.00 4.09
CA GLU A 90 16.45 0.34 5.16
C GLU A 90 15.09 -0.20 4.66
N MET A 91 14.40 0.58 3.82
CA MET A 91 13.15 0.12 3.19
C MET A 91 13.41 -1.07 2.26
N LEU A 92 14.48 -1.01 1.45
CA LEU A 92 14.83 -2.10 0.53
C LEU A 92 15.27 -3.37 1.27
N ALA A 93 15.89 -3.23 2.45
CA ALA A 93 16.22 -4.36 3.30
C ALA A 93 14.97 -5.05 3.88
N LEU A 94 13.91 -4.29 4.18
CA LEU A 94 12.63 -4.81 4.66
C LEU A 94 11.76 -5.36 3.53
N SER A 95 11.80 -4.73 2.36
CA SER A 95 10.98 -5.06 1.19
C SER A 95 11.78 -4.91 -0.09
N PRO A 96 12.48 -5.99 -0.54
CA PRO A 96 13.34 -5.96 -1.72
C PRO A 96 12.63 -5.57 -3.02
N LYS A 97 11.31 -5.81 -3.14
CA LYS A 97 10.52 -5.36 -4.30
C LYS A 97 10.45 -3.83 -4.41
N GLY A 98 10.78 -3.08 -3.34
CA GLY A 98 10.92 -1.64 -3.35
C GLY A 98 9.66 -0.88 -3.75
N THR A 99 8.48 -1.39 -3.47
CA THR A 99 7.20 -0.68 -3.67
C THR A 99 6.69 -0.10 -2.36
N VAL A 100 5.83 0.91 -2.43
CA VAL A 100 5.13 1.47 -1.28
C VAL A 100 3.64 1.18 -1.38
N PRO A 101 2.95 0.97 -0.22
CA PRO A 101 3.41 1.11 1.15
C PRO A 101 4.21 -0.10 1.65
N VAL A 102 5.05 0.12 2.67
CA VAL A 102 5.66 -0.93 3.50
C VAL A 102 5.43 -0.53 4.96
N LEU A 103 4.84 -1.42 5.75
CA LEU A 103 4.60 -1.20 7.18
C LEU A 103 5.42 -2.19 7.99
N LEU A 104 6.38 -1.67 8.77
CA LEU A 104 7.12 -2.43 9.78
C LEU A 104 6.37 -2.34 11.11
N LEU A 105 5.98 -3.47 11.65
CA LEU A 105 5.32 -3.57 12.95
C LEU A 105 6.35 -3.58 14.10
N PRO A 106 5.95 -3.21 15.33
CA PRO A 106 6.82 -3.31 16.52
C PRO A 106 7.34 -4.73 16.78
N THR A 107 6.62 -5.74 16.30
CA THR A 107 7.01 -7.15 16.38
C THR A 107 8.15 -7.53 15.42
N GLY A 108 8.52 -6.65 14.50
CA GLY A 108 9.46 -6.94 13.41
C GLY A 108 8.80 -7.52 12.15
N GLU A 109 7.52 -7.82 12.19
CA GLU A 109 6.77 -8.25 11.00
C GLU A 109 6.66 -7.12 9.98
N VAL A 110 6.72 -7.46 8.68
CA VAL A 110 6.63 -6.51 7.57
C VAL A 110 5.40 -6.81 6.73
N LEU A 111 4.53 -5.81 6.58
CA LEU A 111 3.38 -5.86 5.69
C LEU A 111 3.67 -5.01 4.45
N GLU A 112 3.67 -5.66 3.28
CA GLU A 112 4.08 -5.04 2.01
C GLU A 112 2.91 -4.79 1.05
N GLN A 113 1.73 -5.35 1.31
CA GLN A 113 0.53 -5.12 0.51
C GLN A 113 -0.40 -4.15 1.23
N SER A 114 -0.89 -3.18 0.48
CA SER A 114 -1.78 -2.16 1.06
C SER A 114 -3.09 -2.75 1.61
N LEU A 115 -3.59 -3.85 1.02
CA LEU A 115 -4.78 -4.55 1.55
C LEU A 115 -4.48 -5.28 2.86
N ASP A 116 -3.30 -5.89 2.99
CA ASP A 116 -2.88 -6.52 4.23
C ASP A 116 -2.71 -5.50 5.35
N ILE A 117 -2.15 -4.32 5.02
CA ILE A 117 -2.06 -3.19 5.97
C ILE A 117 -3.46 -2.73 6.39
N MET A 118 -4.41 -2.60 5.46
CA MET A 118 -5.78 -2.23 5.77
C MET A 118 -6.45 -3.26 6.68
N ARG A 119 -6.39 -4.55 6.31
CA ARG A 119 -6.94 -5.65 7.11
C ARG A 119 -6.36 -5.67 8.51
N TRP A 120 -5.03 -5.57 8.60
CA TRP A 120 -4.34 -5.50 9.89
C TRP A 120 -4.80 -4.30 10.72
N ALA A 121 -4.88 -3.10 10.12
CA ALA A 121 -5.26 -1.88 10.81
C ALA A 121 -6.64 -1.99 11.46
N PHE A 122 -7.66 -2.44 10.72
CA PHE A 122 -9.01 -2.61 11.26
C PHE A 122 -9.08 -3.73 12.33
N ALA A 123 -8.29 -4.80 12.18
CA ALA A 123 -8.22 -5.87 13.17
C ALA A 123 -7.64 -5.39 14.52
N GLN A 124 -6.73 -4.38 14.53
CA GLN A 124 -6.15 -3.86 15.78
C GLN A 124 -7.19 -3.25 16.71
N THR A 125 -8.28 -2.73 16.19
CA THR A 125 -9.35 -2.09 16.98
C THR A 125 -10.63 -2.92 17.02
N GLY A 126 -10.58 -4.18 16.57
CA GLY A 126 -11.73 -5.08 16.52
C GLY A 126 -12.81 -4.67 15.51
N ASP A 127 -12.47 -3.79 14.57
CA ASP A 127 -13.38 -3.27 13.52
C ASP A 127 -14.73 -2.78 14.07
N VAL A 128 -14.70 -2.05 15.21
CA VAL A 128 -15.89 -1.65 15.99
C VAL A 128 -16.97 -0.99 15.15
N GLU A 129 -16.58 -0.18 14.14
CA GLU A 129 -17.51 0.48 13.23
C GLU A 129 -17.90 -0.40 12.03
N GLY A 130 -17.34 -1.60 11.92
CA GLY A 130 -17.60 -2.55 10.84
C GLY A 130 -17.08 -2.12 9.49
N TRP A 131 -16.03 -1.33 9.42
CA TRP A 131 -15.46 -0.87 8.15
C TRP A 131 -14.98 -2.02 7.28
N TRP A 132 -14.24 -2.93 7.87
CA TRP A 132 -13.74 -4.11 7.16
C TRP A 132 -14.85 -5.11 6.88
N ALA A 133 -15.70 -5.38 7.87
CA ALA A 133 -16.80 -6.34 7.76
C ALA A 133 -17.80 -5.97 6.65
N LYS A 134 -18.22 -4.70 6.56
CA LYS A 134 -19.12 -4.20 5.51
C LYS A 134 -18.53 -4.34 4.09
N ALA A 135 -17.20 -4.35 3.96
CA ALA A 135 -16.54 -4.52 2.68
C ALA A 135 -16.45 -5.98 2.21
N GLN A 136 -16.94 -6.95 3.01
CA GLN A 136 -16.82 -8.39 2.69
C GLN A 136 -17.99 -8.95 1.86
N THR A 137 -18.89 -8.12 1.34
CA THR A 137 -19.95 -8.58 0.44
C THR A 137 -19.37 -8.99 -0.93
N PRO A 138 -19.93 -10.02 -1.60
CA PRO A 138 -19.38 -10.54 -2.85
C PRO A 138 -19.24 -9.49 -3.97
N ASP A 139 -20.22 -8.60 -4.13
CA ASP A 139 -20.23 -7.52 -5.11
C ASP A 139 -19.09 -6.51 -4.84
N VAL A 140 -18.89 -6.13 -3.59
CA VAL A 140 -17.82 -5.21 -3.19
C VAL A 140 -16.44 -5.85 -3.34
N GLN A 141 -16.29 -7.13 -2.99
CA GLN A 141 -15.05 -7.87 -3.16
C GLN A 141 -14.69 -8.02 -4.65
N GLN A 142 -15.69 -8.27 -5.51
CA GLN A 142 -15.51 -8.31 -6.95
C GLN A 142 -14.98 -6.97 -7.50
N LEU A 143 -15.62 -5.86 -7.14
CA LEU A 143 -15.19 -4.52 -7.56
C LEU A 143 -13.78 -4.21 -7.06
N TRP A 144 -13.46 -4.64 -5.86
CA TRP A 144 -12.13 -4.42 -5.28
C TRP A 144 -11.04 -5.20 -6.04
N ALA A 145 -11.31 -6.47 -6.36
CA ALA A 145 -10.42 -7.28 -7.19
C ALA A 145 -10.20 -6.65 -8.58
N VAL A 146 -11.28 -6.20 -9.23
CA VAL A 146 -11.22 -5.49 -10.51
C VAL A 146 -10.42 -4.18 -10.38
N CYS A 147 -10.60 -3.43 -9.30
CA CYS A 147 -9.86 -2.18 -9.06
C CYS A 147 -8.34 -2.40 -8.99
N ASP A 148 -7.89 -3.45 -8.31
CA ASP A 148 -6.47 -3.77 -8.15
C ASP A 148 -5.87 -4.50 -9.38
N GLY A 149 -6.71 -5.14 -10.18
CA GLY A 149 -6.35 -5.85 -11.42
C GLY A 149 -6.57 -5.02 -12.68
N ASP A 150 -7.66 -5.31 -13.38
CA ASP A 150 -7.94 -4.79 -14.72
C ASP A 150 -8.04 -3.26 -14.77
N PHE A 151 -8.72 -2.66 -13.81
CA PHE A 151 -8.81 -1.20 -13.75
C PHE A 151 -7.42 -0.56 -13.58
N LYS A 152 -6.60 -1.10 -12.68
CA LYS A 152 -5.24 -0.59 -12.47
C LYS A 152 -4.36 -0.77 -13.71
N HIS A 153 -4.50 -1.87 -14.42
CA HIS A 153 -3.83 -2.12 -15.69
C HIS A 153 -4.15 -1.02 -16.72
N HIS A 154 -5.44 -0.72 -16.90
CA HIS A 154 -5.90 0.29 -17.84
C HIS A 154 -5.58 1.71 -17.38
N LEU A 155 -5.74 2.01 -16.08
CA LEU A 155 -5.38 3.30 -15.50
C LEU A 155 -3.90 3.66 -15.75
N ASP A 156 -2.98 2.71 -15.60
CA ASP A 156 -1.57 2.98 -15.82
C ASP A 156 -1.27 3.32 -17.28
N ARG A 157 -1.90 2.62 -18.22
CA ARG A 157 -1.72 2.86 -19.67
C ARG A 157 -2.40 4.16 -20.11
N TYR A 158 -3.56 4.45 -19.57
CA TYR A 158 -4.22 5.75 -19.78
C TYR A 158 -3.37 6.91 -19.28
N LYS A 159 -2.82 6.79 -18.08
CA LYS A 159 -2.05 7.85 -17.42
C LYS A 159 -0.64 8.02 -17.96
N TYR A 160 0.00 6.94 -18.35
CA TYR A 160 1.41 6.89 -18.75
C TYR A 160 1.61 6.15 -20.09
N PRO A 161 0.90 6.51 -21.16
CA PRO A 161 0.93 5.77 -22.43
C PRO A 161 2.35 5.59 -22.95
N GLN A 162 3.23 6.57 -22.71
CA GLN A 162 4.63 6.52 -23.15
C GLN A 162 5.48 5.43 -22.46
N ARG A 163 4.97 4.75 -21.45
CA ARG A 163 5.67 3.64 -20.76
C ARG A 163 5.33 2.27 -21.32
N TYR A 164 4.34 2.21 -22.18
CA TYR A 164 3.80 0.97 -22.72
C TYR A 164 3.85 1.01 -24.24
N SER A 165 4.23 -0.10 -24.86
CA SER A 165 4.36 -0.24 -26.30
C SER A 165 3.12 -0.89 -26.95
N ASP A 166 1.96 -0.86 -26.27
CA ASP A 166 0.74 -1.39 -26.85
C ASP A 166 0.18 -0.44 -27.95
N ALA A 167 -0.43 -1.01 -28.98
CA ALA A 167 -0.96 -0.27 -30.12
C ALA A 167 -2.35 0.36 -29.85
N LEU A 168 -2.94 0.16 -28.67
CA LEU A 168 -4.35 0.47 -28.41
C LEU A 168 -4.59 1.95 -28.05
N GLY A 169 -3.56 2.64 -27.56
CA GLY A 169 -3.62 4.06 -27.22
C GLY A 169 -4.34 4.36 -25.88
N ALA A 170 -4.14 5.59 -25.40
CA ALA A 170 -4.64 6.02 -24.08
C ALA A 170 -6.17 6.04 -24.00
N GLU A 171 -6.86 6.44 -25.07
CA GLU A 171 -8.33 6.52 -25.13
C GLU A 171 -8.97 5.14 -24.95
N HIS A 172 -8.46 4.11 -25.67
CA HIS A 172 -8.92 2.74 -25.48
C HIS A 172 -8.82 2.30 -24.02
N HIS A 173 -7.69 2.60 -23.36
CA HIS A 173 -7.50 2.25 -21.96
C HIS A 173 -8.40 3.04 -21.02
N ALA A 174 -8.73 4.28 -21.34
CA ALA A 174 -9.71 5.07 -20.60
C ALA A 174 -11.11 4.43 -20.68
N ASP A 175 -11.55 4.05 -21.90
CA ASP A 175 -12.84 3.39 -22.12
C ASP A 175 -12.93 2.03 -21.41
N GLN A 176 -11.86 1.24 -21.48
CA GLN A 176 -11.81 -0.03 -20.76
C GLN A 176 -11.85 0.16 -19.23
N ALA A 177 -11.13 1.15 -18.71
CA ALA A 177 -11.18 1.47 -17.26
C ALA A 177 -12.60 1.87 -16.82
N ILE A 178 -13.32 2.63 -17.65
CA ILE A 178 -14.73 2.96 -17.40
C ILE A 178 -15.57 1.69 -17.39
N ALA A 179 -15.45 0.84 -18.41
CA ALA A 179 -16.26 -0.35 -18.56
C ALA A 179 -16.04 -1.36 -17.42
N VAL A 180 -14.79 -1.60 -17.00
CA VAL A 180 -14.50 -2.65 -16.00
C VAL A 180 -14.77 -2.23 -14.57
N LEU A 181 -14.66 -0.93 -14.22
CA LEU A 181 -14.85 -0.48 -12.84
C LEU A 181 -15.87 0.66 -12.69
N LEU A 182 -15.72 1.76 -13.47
CA LEU A 182 -16.49 2.98 -13.17
C LEU A 182 -17.98 2.78 -13.48
N GLN A 183 -18.34 2.04 -14.52
CA GLN A 183 -19.73 1.75 -14.84
C GLN A 183 -20.40 0.80 -13.82
N PRO A 184 -19.79 -0.33 -13.40
CA PRO A 184 -20.27 -1.12 -12.27
C PRO A 184 -20.38 -0.32 -10.97
N LEU A 185 -19.39 0.54 -10.69
CA LEU A 185 -19.40 1.40 -9.52
C LEU A 185 -20.52 2.43 -9.57
N GLU A 186 -20.78 3.04 -10.74
CA GLU A 186 -21.93 3.93 -10.97
C GLU A 186 -23.24 3.24 -10.64
N THR A 187 -23.47 2.03 -11.18
CA THR A 187 -24.67 1.25 -10.93
C THR A 187 -24.87 0.96 -9.44
N LEU A 188 -23.79 0.61 -8.74
CA LEU A 188 -23.86 0.33 -7.31
C LEU A 188 -24.15 1.60 -6.49
N LEU A 189 -23.51 2.71 -6.81
CA LEU A 189 -23.65 3.98 -6.10
C LEU A 189 -24.99 4.70 -6.38
N GLN A 190 -25.71 4.34 -7.45
CA GLN A 190 -27.09 4.77 -7.67
C GLN A 190 -28.07 4.19 -6.64
N THR A 191 -27.73 3.05 -6.04
CA THR A 191 -28.58 2.39 -5.05
C THR A 191 -28.19 2.68 -3.61
N LYS A 192 -26.96 3.15 -3.37
CA LYS A 192 -26.44 3.45 -2.02
C LYS A 192 -25.35 4.53 -2.11
N PRO A 193 -25.27 5.47 -1.13
CA PRO A 193 -24.34 6.59 -1.19
C PRO A 193 -22.86 6.20 -0.97
N GLN A 194 -22.63 5.02 -0.38
CA GLN A 194 -21.28 4.49 -0.07
C GLN A 194 -21.24 2.99 -0.37
N LEU A 195 -20.07 2.42 -0.57
CA LEU A 195 -19.92 0.99 -0.83
C LEU A 195 -20.37 0.12 0.36
N GLY A 196 -20.27 0.65 1.56
CA GLY A 196 -20.81 0.03 2.78
C GLY A 196 -22.32 0.20 2.98
N GLY A 197 -23.03 0.84 2.08
CA GLY A 197 -24.47 1.16 2.20
C GLY A 197 -24.70 2.61 2.58
N ALA A 198 -25.42 2.87 3.66
CA ALA A 198 -25.64 4.23 4.17
C ALA A 198 -24.39 4.88 4.77
N THR A 199 -23.43 4.09 5.20
CA THR A 199 -22.16 4.52 5.79
C THR A 199 -20.97 3.99 5.00
N PRO A 200 -19.81 4.66 5.02
CA PRO A 200 -18.59 4.18 4.38
C PRO A 200 -18.12 2.83 4.91
N CYS A 201 -17.28 2.16 4.10
CA CYS A 201 -16.58 0.94 4.49
C CYS A 201 -15.12 0.96 3.99
N ALA A 202 -14.36 -0.10 4.30
CA ALA A 202 -12.96 -0.20 3.88
C ALA A 202 -12.80 -0.17 2.34
N ALA A 203 -13.80 -0.63 1.57
CA ALA A 203 -13.74 -0.60 0.12
C ALA A 203 -13.84 0.82 -0.46
N ASP A 204 -14.56 1.73 0.19
CA ASP A 204 -14.60 3.13 -0.22
C ASP A 204 -13.19 3.72 -0.21
N ILE A 205 -12.49 3.64 0.92
CA ILE A 205 -11.10 4.13 1.00
C ILE A 205 -10.12 3.27 0.20
N GLY A 206 -10.47 2.03 -0.09
CA GLY A 206 -9.69 1.12 -0.91
C GLY A 206 -9.68 1.50 -2.39
N MET A 207 -10.83 1.92 -2.93
CA MET A 207 -11.00 2.25 -4.36
C MET A 207 -10.88 3.76 -4.66
N PHE A 208 -11.31 4.62 -3.74
CA PHE A 208 -11.26 6.08 -3.92
C PHE A 208 -9.92 6.62 -4.47
N PRO A 209 -8.74 6.23 -3.96
CA PRO A 209 -7.48 6.78 -4.46
C PRO A 209 -7.21 6.49 -5.94
N PHE A 210 -7.74 5.38 -6.45
CA PHE A 210 -7.56 4.96 -7.84
C PHE A 210 -8.53 5.68 -8.76
N VAL A 211 -9.82 5.79 -8.38
CA VAL A 211 -10.81 6.59 -9.10
C VAL A 211 -10.39 8.07 -9.15
N ARG A 212 -9.92 8.61 -8.02
CA ARG A 212 -9.32 9.94 -7.96
C ARG A 212 -8.15 10.11 -8.93
N GLN A 213 -7.29 9.09 -9.04
CA GLN A 213 -6.14 9.14 -9.95
C GLN A 213 -6.60 9.13 -11.40
N PHE A 214 -7.63 8.34 -11.75
CA PHE A 214 -8.23 8.30 -13.07
C PHE A 214 -8.83 9.66 -13.46
N ALA A 215 -9.69 10.21 -12.61
CA ALA A 215 -10.34 11.50 -12.82
C ALA A 215 -9.33 12.65 -13.02
N ALA A 216 -8.17 12.59 -12.35
CA ALA A 216 -7.14 13.61 -12.41
C ALA A 216 -6.26 13.56 -13.69
N VAL A 217 -6.42 12.57 -14.57
CA VAL A 217 -5.67 12.51 -15.85
C VAL A 217 -6.20 13.55 -16.82
N GLN A 218 -7.51 13.60 -17.04
CA GLN A 218 -8.21 14.57 -17.88
C GLN A 218 -9.49 15.06 -17.17
N PRO A 219 -9.40 16.03 -16.26
CA PRO A 219 -10.52 16.41 -15.38
C PRO A 219 -11.76 16.87 -16.15
N ALA A 220 -11.60 17.71 -17.19
CA ALA A 220 -12.73 18.23 -17.96
C ALA A 220 -13.46 17.11 -18.72
N TRP A 221 -12.73 16.14 -19.25
CA TRP A 221 -13.33 14.96 -19.90
C TRP A 221 -14.04 14.07 -18.89
N PHE A 222 -13.44 13.82 -17.72
CA PHE A 222 -14.09 13.04 -16.66
C PHE A 222 -15.41 13.68 -16.19
N GLU A 223 -15.45 15.01 -16.06
CA GLU A 223 -16.69 15.73 -15.70
C GLU A 223 -17.79 15.58 -16.74
N ALA A 224 -17.46 15.41 -18.02
CA ALA A 224 -18.43 15.21 -19.08
C ALA A 224 -18.99 13.76 -19.14
N LEU A 225 -18.38 12.79 -18.45
CA LEU A 225 -18.85 11.41 -18.46
C LEU A 225 -20.23 11.27 -17.78
N PRO A 226 -21.09 10.33 -18.25
CA PRO A 226 -22.40 10.08 -17.67
C PRO A 226 -22.30 9.18 -16.40
N LEU A 227 -21.53 9.64 -15.41
CA LEU A 227 -21.24 8.94 -14.16
C LEU A 227 -21.59 9.81 -12.93
N PRO A 228 -22.85 10.28 -12.77
CA PRO A 228 -23.22 11.24 -11.73
C PRO A 228 -23.01 10.70 -10.31
N ALA A 229 -23.28 9.41 -10.03
CA ALA A 229 -23.12 8.85 -8.70
C ALA A 229 -21.65 8.66 -8.34
N VAL A 230 -20.80 8.19 -9.26
CA VAL A 230 -19.35 8.13 -9.07
C VAL A 230 -18.76 9.52 -8.83
N LYS A 231 -19.20 10.54 -9.57
CA LYS A 231 -18.72 11.92 -9.40
C LYS A 231 -19.13 12.47 -8.03
N ALA A 232 -20.37 12.27 -7.60
CA ALA A 232 -20.84 12.69 -6.29
C ALA A 232 -20.07 11.98 -5.15
N TRP A 233 -19.88 10.68 -5.26
CA TRP A 233 -19.09 9.88 -4.32
C TRP A 233 -17.63 10.35 -4.27
N LEU A 234 -17.00 10.55 -5.42
CA LEU A 234 -15.63 11.06 -5.52
C LEU A 234 -15.48 12.45 -4.88
N ALA A 235 -16.42 13.37 -5.16
CA ALA A 235 -16.42 14.71 -4.58
C ALA A 235 -16.57 14.66 -3.05
N GLY A 236 -17.44 13.80 -2.53
CA GLY A 236 -17.59 13.59 -1.09
C GLY A 236 -16.29 13.12 -0.44
N TRP A 237 -15.59 12.17 -1.06
CA TRP A 237 -14.30 11.68 -0.54
C TRP A 237 -13.17 12.70 -0.67
N LEU A 238 -13.16 13.53 -1.71
CA LEU A 238 -12.18 14.63 -1.86
C LEU A 238 -12.33 15.67 -0.75
N ALA A 239 -13.56 15.91 -0.27
CA ALA A 239 -13.86 16.82 0.83
C ALA A 239 -13.80 16.12 2.21
N HIS A 240 -13.58 14.80 2.27
CA HIS A 240 -13.68 14.06 3.52
C HIS A 240 -12.48 14.35 4.44
N PRO A 241 -12.69 14.62 5.76
CA PRO A 241 -11.61 14.93 6.70
C PRO A 241 -10.55 13.83 6.81
N LEU A 242 -10.93 12.56 6.61
CA LEU A 242 -10.00 11.44 6.60
C LEU A 242 -8.99 11.54 5.44
N PHE A 243 -9.46 11.94 4.25
CA PHE A 243 -8.60 12.16 3.10
C PHE A 243 -7.67 13.35 3.33
N GLU A 244 -8.19 14.46 3.84
CA GLU A 244 -7.38 15.62 4.19
C GLU A 244 -6.24 15.25 5.14
N LYS A 245 -6.54 14.55 6.24
CA LYS A 245 -5.54 14.05 7.20
C LYS A 245 -4.52 13.12 6.54
N ALA A 246 -4.95 12.25 5.63
CA ALA A 246 -4.06 11.33 4.91
C ALA A 246 -3.12 12.05 3.93
N MET A 247 -3.48 13.27 3.49
CA MET A 247 -2.72 14.08 2.53
C MET A 247 -1.84 15.15 3.16
N VAL A 248 -1.87 15.31 4.48
CA VAL A 248 -0.97 16.23 5.20
C VAL A 248 0.48 15.90 4.85
N LYS A 249 1.21 16.92 4.38
CA LYS A 249 2.65 16.81 4.13
C LYS A 249 3.38 16.64 5.46
N ARG A 250 4.10 15.55 5.61
CA ARG A 250 4.90 15.31 6.81
C ARG A 250 6.28 15.93 6.63
N ALA A 251 6.82 16.49 7.70
CA ALA A 251 8.19 17.01 7.69
C ALA A 251 9.16 15.87 7.41
N LYS A 252 10.24 16.17 6.71
CA LYS A 252 11.36 15.24 6.57
C LYS A 252 12.05 15.15 7.94
N ASN A 253 12.10 13.97 8.51
CA ASN A 253 12.98 13.68 9.63
C ASN A 253 14.38 13.43 9.10
#